data_30942632323bca8eecba74ae9f51389e
#
_entry.id   30942632323bca8eecba74ae9f51389e
#
_cell.length_a   1.000
_cell.length_b   1.000
_cell.length_c   1.000
_cell.angle_alpha   90.00
_cell.angle_beta   90.00
_cell.angle_gamma   90.00
#
_symmetry.space_group_name_H-M   'P 1'
#
loop_
_entity.id
_entity.type
_entity.pdbx_description
1 polymer ?
#
loop_
_entity_poly.entity_id
_entity_poly.type
_entity_poly.pdbx_seq_one_letter_code
_entity_poly.pdbx_strand_id
1 'polypeptide(L)' 'MHRAARTILIILIAGVIFFGQHWYRYVTNKTSPYDEVGIDINSAMPAPIRKWGCDKLHANFPTSLPPNGCQADDGKSWM' A
#
# COMPACT_ATOMS: atom_id res chain seq x y z
N MET A 1 12.17 -31.61 -7.40
CA MET A 1 12.61 -30.20 -7.28
C MET A 1 11.85 -29.24 -8.18
N HIS A 2 11.71 -29.54 -9.47
CA HIS A 2 10.97 -28.64 -10.39
C HIS A 2 9.53 -28.38 -9.99
N ARG A 3 8.84 -29.40 -9.45
CA ARG A 3 7.45 -29.25 -9.01
C ARG A 3 7.34 -28.35 -7.78
N ALA A 4 8.24 -28.47 -6.81
CA ALA A 4 8.23 -27.64 -5.61
C ALA A 4 8.54 -26.18 -5.96
N ALA A 5 9.55 -25.93 -6.79
CA ALA A 5 9.91 -24.60 -7.24
C ALA A 5 8.77 -23.94 -8.02
N ARG A 6 8.11 -24.71 -8.89
CA ARG A 6 6.96 -24.24 -9.66
C ARG A 6 5.78 -23.88 -8.75
N THR A 7 5.48 -24.71 -7.77
CA THR A 7 4.41 -24.48 -6.81
C THR A 7 4.69 -23.22 -5.98
N ILE A 8 5.91 -23.07 -5.47
CA ILE A 8 6.33 -21.90 -4.72
C ILE A 8 6.19 -20.63 -5.56
N LEU A 9 6.61 -20.68 -6.82
CA LEU A 9 6.51 -19.55 -7.73
C LEU A 9 5.06 -19.14 -7.94
N ILE A 10 4.15 -20.09 -8.15
CA ILE A 10 2.72 -19.82 -8.33
C ILE A 10 2.14 -19.18 -7.08
N ILE A 11 2.48 -19.66 -5.89
CA ILE A 11 2.01 -19.10 -4.63
C ILE A 11 2.52 -17.67 -4.45
N LEU A 12 3.79 -17.42 -4.77
CA LEU A 12 4.37 -16.07 -4.68
C LEU A 12 3.69 -15.10 -5.62
N ILE A 13 3.45 -15.51 -6.87
CA ILE A 13 2.76 -14.67 -7.87
C ILE A 13 1.33 -14.37 -7.42
N ALA A 14 0.60 -15.39 -6.96
CA ALA A 14 -0.76 -15.22 -6.45
C ALA A 14 -0.80 -14.26 -5.27
N GLY A 15 0.15 -14.38 -4.33
CA GLY A 15 0.27 -13.48 -3.19
C GLY A 15 0.54 -12.04 -3.60
N VAL A 16 1.47 -11.83 -4.52
CA VAL A 16 1.79 -10.49 -5.03
C VAL A 16 0.57 -9.87 -5.71
N ILE A 17 -0.15 -10.63 -6.53
CA ILE A 17 -1.38 -10.15 -7.19
C ILE A 17 -2.44 -9.78 -6.15
N PHE A 18 -2.67 -10.65 -5.17
CA PHE A 18 -3.67 -10.43 -4.13
C PHE A 18 -3.37 -9.17 -3.30
N PHE A 19 -2.15 -9.06 -2.77
CA PHE A 19 -1.75 -7.91 -1.96
C PHE A 19 -1.59 -6.65 -2.81
N GLY A 20 -1.11 -6.78 -4.04
CA GLY A 20 -1.00 -5.66 -4.97
C GLY A 20 -2.35 -5.06 -5.33
N GLN A 21 -3.37 -5.91 -5.56
CA GLN A 21 -4.73 -5.43 -5.81
C GLN A 21 -5.32 -4.75 -4.58
N HIS A 22 -5.13 -5.33 -3.39
CA HIS A 22 -5.63 -4.75 -2.16
C HIS A 22 -4.98 -3.39 -1.90
N TRP A 23 -3.68 -3.30 -2.07
CA TRP A 23 -2.93 -2.05 -1.94
C TRP A 23 -3.42 -1.00 -2.96
N TYR A 24 -3.57 -1.37 -4.22
CA TYR A 24 -4.03 -0.46 -5.27
C TYR A 24 -5.43 0.09 -4.95
N ARG A 25 -6.33 -0.78 -4.52
CA ARG A 25 -7.68 -0.37 -4.12
C ARG A 25 -7.64 0.58 -2.93
N TYR A 26 -6.77 0.31 -1.98
CA TYR A 26 -6.61 1.18 -0.81
C TYR A 26 -6.12 2.57 -1.22
N VAL A 27 -5.03 2.68 -1.99
CA VAL A 27 -4.45 3.98 -2.33
C VAL A 27 -5.28 4.78 -3.31
N THR A 28 -6.19 4.14 -4.03
CA THR A 28 -7.09 4.83 -4.98
C THR A 28 -8.53 4.96 -4.47
N ASN A 29 -8.83 4.50 -3.24
CA ASN A 29 -10.17 4.62 -2.70
C ASN A 29 -10.53 6.07 -2.38
N LYS A 30 -11.84 6.34 -2.31
CA LYS A 30 -12.36 7.67 -2.00
C LYS A 30 -13.21 7.70 -0.73
N THR A 31 -13.17 6.61 0.05
CA THR A 31 -13.99 6.44 1.24
C THR A 31 -13.22 6.81 2.51
N SER A 32 -12.03 6.26 2.71
CA SER A 32 -11.21 6.53 3.89
C SER A 32 -9.76 6.15 3.65
N PRO A 33 -8.79 6.96 4.12
CA PRO A 33 -7.38 6.61 4.07
C PRO A 33 -6.93 5.75 5.25
N TYR A 34 -7.83 5.34 6.13
CA TYR A 34 -7.52 4.70 7.42
C TYR A 34 -7.86 3.21 7.47
N ASP A 35 -7.87 2.51 6.35
CA ASP A 35 -8.01 1.06 6.33
C ASP A 35 -6.75 0.39 6.88
N GLU A 36 -6.87 -0.35 7.99
CA GLU A 36 -5.72 -0.94 8.69
C GLU A 36 -4.90 -1.88 7.82
N VAL A 37 -5.56 -2.73 7.07
CA VAL A 37 -4.86 -3.68 6.17
C VAL A 37 -4.14 -2.92 5.06
N GLY A 38 -4.80 -1.93 4.47
CA GLY A 38 -4.19 -1.08 3.45
C GLY A 38 -3.00 -0.30 3.98
N ILE A 39 -3.10 0.24 5.19
CA ILE A 39 -2.00 0.94 5.86
C ILE A 39 -0.80 0.01 6.05
N ASP A 40 -1.04 -1.21 6.53
CA ASP A 40 0.03 -2.19 6.75
C ASP A 40 0.73 -2.56 5.45
N ILE A 41 -0.04 -2.82 4.40
CA ILE A 41 0.52 -3.16 3.08
C ILE A 41 1.33 -1.98 2.53
N ASN A 42 0.78 -0.77 2.58
CA ASN A 42 1.46 0.41 2.07
C ASN A 42 2.73 0.73 2.86
N SER A 43 2.70 0.56 4.18
CA SER A 43 3.86 0.79 5.04
C SER A 43 5.01 -0.17 4.75
N ALA A 44 4.71 -1.37 4.23
CA ALA A 44 5.70 -2.36 3.85
C ALA A 44 6.26 -2.15 2.43
N MET A 45 5.68 -1.27 1.64
CA MET A 45 6.14 -1.01 0.27
C MET A 45 7.48 -0.27 0.25
N PRO A 46 8.32 -0.52 -0.78
CA PRO A 46 9.52 0.29 -1.00
C PRO A 46 9.18 1.77 -1.12
N ALA A 47 10.11 2.63 -0.69
CA ALA A 47 9.87 4.07 -0.59
C ALA A 47 9.28 4.72 -1.85
N PRO A 48 9.78 4.45 -3.08
CA PRO A 48 9.18 5.05 -4.29
C PRO A 48 7.74 4.64 -4.52
N ILE A 49 7.41 3.37 -4.28
CA ILE A 49 6.05 2.83 -4.44
C ILE A 49 5.13 3.38 -3.37
N ARG A 50 5.61 3.43 -2.12
CA ARG A 50 4.86 3.99 -1.00
C ARG A 50 4.53 5.47 -1.23
N LYS A 51 5.49 6.24 -1.72
CA LYS A 51 5.27 7.65 -2.01
C LYS A 51 4.22 7.84 -3.10
N TRP A 52 4.26 7.03 -4.14
CA TRP A 52 3.24 7.09 -5.18
C TRP A 52 1.85 6.81 -4.61
N GLY A 53 1.72 5.76 -3.78
CA GLY A 53 0.47 5.42 -3.11
C GLY A 53 0.00 6.52 -2.16
N CYS A 54 0.90 7.08 -1.37
CA CYS A 54 0.60 8.18 -0.46
C CYS A 54 0.17 9.44 -1.21
N ASP A 55 0.78 9.74 -2.36
CA ASP A 55 0.38 10.87 -3.19
C ASP A 55 -1.04 10.68 -3.74
N LYS A 56 -1.41 9.45 -4.11
CA LYS A 56 -2.78 9.14 -4.54
C LYS A 56 -3.79 9.32 -3.41
N LEU A 57 -3.47 8.85 -2.22
CA LEU A 57 -4.32 9.06 -1.04
C LEU A 57 -4.46 10.53 -0.71
N HIS A 58 -3.37 11.28 -0.74
CA HIS A 58 -3.39 12.72 -0.47
C HIS A 58 -4.26 13.47 -1.48
N ALA A 59 -4.20 13.09 -2.75
CA ALA A 59 -5.05 13.71 -3.78
C ALA A 59 -6.53 13.46 -3.53
N ASN A 60 -6.89 12.28 -3.01
CA ASN A 60 -8.28 11.94 -2.69
C ASN A 60 -8.74 12.45 -1.32
N PHE A 61 -7.81 12.68 -0.40
CA PHE A 61 -8.10 13.13 0.97
C PHE A 61 -7.21 14.32 1.36
N PRO A 62 -7.33 15.46 0.66
CA PRO A 62 -6.38 16.57 0.85
C PRO A 62 -6.48 17.26 2.22
N THR A 63 -7.59 17.11 2.91
CA THR A 63 -7.81 17.74 4.22
C THR A 63 -7.68 16.77 5.38
N SER A 64 -7.44 15.48 5.11
CA SER A 64 -7.27 14.46 6.14
C SER A 64 -5.82 14.41 6.61
N LEU A 65 -5.62 13.99 7.87
CA LEU A 65 -4.28 13.72 8.37
C LEU A 65 -3.72 12.48 7.67
N PRO A 66 -2.39 12.41 7.43
CA PRO A 66 -1.81 11.26 6.77
C PRO A 66 -1.91 10.02 7.64
N PRO A 67 -2.27 8.85 7.06
CA PRO A 67 -2.22 7.59 7.78
C PRO A 67 -0.77 7.18 8.04
N ASN A 68 -0.59 6.23 8.96
CA ASN A 68 0.72 5.67 9.25
C ASN A 68 1.36 5.14 7.95
N GLY A 69 2.62 5.44 7.74
CA GLY A 69 3.35 5.12 6.51
C GLY A 69 3.32 6.22 5.46
N CYS A 70 2.43 7.19 5.57
CA CYS A 70 2.35 8.37 4.69
C CYS A 70 2.74 9.66 5.38
N GLN A 71 3.16 9.59 6.64
CA GLN A 71 3.52 10.75 7.43
C GLN A 71 4.92 11.26 7.09
N ALA A 72 5.06 12.58 7.06
CA ALA A 72 6.37 13.23 7.04
C ALA A 72 7.01 13.17 8.42
N ASP A 73 8.21 13.75 8.57
CA ASP A 73 8.97 13.69 9.82
C ASP A 73 8.24 14.30 11.01
N ASP A 74 7.35 15.27 10.78
CA ASP A 74 6.56 15.91 11.83
C ASP A 74 5.36 15.08 12.30
N GLY A 75 5.05 13.98 11.62
CA GLY A 75 3.91 13.12 11.92
C GLY A 75 2.55 13.72 11.60
N LYS A 76 2.49 14.92 11.07
CA LYS A 76 1.24 15.66 10.79
C LYS A 76 1.04 15.97 9.33
N SER A 77 2.11 16.06 8.56
CA SER A 77 2.06 16.37 7.14
C SER A 77 2.23 15.11 6.31
N TRP A 78 1.74 15.16 5.07
CA TRP A 78 1.98 14.09 4.09
C TRP A 78 3.43 14.13 3.62
N MET A 79 3.99 12.95 3.48
CA MET A 79 5.36 12.81 2.97
C MET A 79 5.49 13.29 1.53
#